data_955980dbedf69484c051efb5a6eb55a6
#
_entry.id   955980dbedf69484c051efb5a6eb55a6
#
_cell.length_a   1.000
_cell.length_b   1.000
_cell.length_c   1.000
_cell.angle_alpha   90.00
_cell.angle_beta   90.00
_cell.angle_gamma   90.00
#
_symmetry.space_group_name_H-M   'P 1'
#
loop_
_entity.id
_entity.type
_entity.pdbx_description
1 polymer ?
#
loop_
_entity_poly.entity_id
_entity_poly.type
_entity_poly.pdbx_seq_one_letter_code
_entity_poly.pdbx_strand_id
1 'polypeptide(L)'
;MARLPRLSLPDMPHHVLHRGNNRQTVFADDEDFQHFSDLLRQLAQTHLVAVHAFVLMPNHFHLLITPQTEQGLPLLMQALGRAYVRYFNARHGRSGTLWEGRYRSTVVEPAEPLLQCIIYIDSNPQRAGLVAKAEDYPWSSCAHHLGAKPLAWLRDPAAFWALGNTPFAREARYAHMLTYGLSQRESGALTAAVQGGWAMGSEDFVQSLQSKTVRRLHKKSAGRPRLATPSGE
;
A
#
# COMPACT_ATOMS: atom_id res chain seq x y z
N MET A 1 3.27 -4.07 25.05
CA MET A 1 2.98 -2.66 24.70
C MET A 1 1.65 -2.59 23.94
N ALA A 2 0.75 -1.67 24.33
CA ALA A 2 -0.50 -1.46 23.60
C ALA A 2 -0.21 -1.05 22.15
N ARG A 3 -0.92 -1.66 21.21
CA ARG A 3 -0.77 -1.40 19.79
C ARG A 3 -1.38 -0.02 19.45
N LEU A 4 -0.61 0.86 18.83
CA LEU A 4 -1.08 2.21 18.45
C LEU A 4 -2.38 2.12 17.63
N PRO A 5 -3.33 3.07 17.81
CA PRO A 5 -4.48 3.22 16.93
C PRO A 5 -4.01 3.40 15.49
N ARG A 6 -4.80 2.90 14.53
CA ARG A 6 -4.53 3.20 13.11
C ARG A 6 -4.84 4.66 12.84
N LEU A 7 -4.02 5.27 12.02
CA LEU A 7 -4.30 6.58 11.49
C LEU A 7 -5.11 6.39 10.21
N SER A 8 -6.24 7.05 10.12
CA SER A 8 -7.03 7.20 8.91
C SER A 8 -7.35 8.69 8.78
N LEU A 9 -6.82 9.32 7.76
CA LEU A 9 -7.02 10.73 7.49
C LEU A 9 -7.79 10.89 6.18
N PRO A 10 -8.92 11.60 6.17
CA PRO A 10 -9.63 11.89 4.92
C PRO A 10 -8.73 12.68 3.97
N ASP A 11 -8.94 12.46 2.69
CA ASP A 11 -8.23 13.09 1.57
C ASP A 11 -6.70 12.91 1.56
N MET A 12 -6.20 11.99 2.39
CA MET A 12 -4.77 11.66 2.42
C MET A 12 -4.52 10.26 1.88
N PRO A 13 -3.51 10.06 1.01
CA PRO A 13 -3.14 8.75 0.52
C PRO A 13 -2.61 7.85 1.65
N HIS A 14 -3.04 6.60 1.62
CA HIS A 14 -2.60 5.55 2.55
C HIS A 14 -2.07 4.35 1.78
N HIS A 15 -0.84 3.94 2.08
CA HIS A 15 -0.32 2.64 1.66
C HIS A 15 -0.76 1.59 2.68
N VAL A 16 -1.49 0.59 2.23
CA VAL A 16 -2.05 -0.50 3.03
C VAL A 16 -1.35 -1.81 2.66
N LEU A 17 -1.04 -2.60 3.67
CA LEU A 17 -0.52 -3.97 3.56
C LEU A 17 -1.35 -4.90 4.43
N HIS A 18 -1.81 -6.02 3.87
CA HIS A 18 -2.40 -7.11 4.65
C HIS A 18 -1.85 -8.45 4.17
N ARG A 19 -1.44 -9.30 5.10
CA ARG A 19 -0.75 -10.56 4.82
C ARG A 19 -1.49 -11.74 5.43
N GLY A 20 -1.39 -12.88 4.78
CA GLY A 20 -1.88 -14.16 5.30
C GLY A 20 -1.17 -14.56 6.59
N ASN A 21 -1.92 -15.17 7.52
CA ASN A 21 -1.39 -15.70 8.76
C ASN A 21 -0.27 -16.72 8.46
N ASN A 22 0.85 -16.63 9.19
CA ASN A 22 2.04 -17.45 8.94
C ASN A 22 2.52 -17.41 7.46
N ARG A 23 2.28 -16.30 6.77
CA ARG A 23 2.58 -16.12 5.33
C ARG A 23 1.91 -17.16 4.43
N GLN A 24 0.81 -17.77 4.89
CA GLN A 24 0.05 -18.72 4.08
C GLN A 24 -0.50 -18.05 2.83
N THR A 25 -0.74 -18.85 1.80
CA THR A 25 -1.44 -18.44 0.59
C THR A 25 -2.82 -17.91 0.92
N VAL A 26 -3.16 -16.76 0.37
CA VAL A 26 -4.48 -16.11 0.49
C VAL A 26 -5.15 -15.93 -0.87
N PHE A 27 -4.44 -16.20 -1.97
CA PHE A 27 -4.95 -16.31 -3.32
C PHE A 27 -4.34 -17.59 -3.92
N ALA A 28 -5.14 -18.64 -4.04
CA ALA A 28 -4.68 -19.95 -4.49
C ALA A 28 -4.69 -20.10 -6.03
N ASP A 29 -5.60 -19.40 -6.69
CA ASP A 29 -5.78 -19.40 -8.14
C ASP A 29 -6.45 -18.11 -8.64
N ASP A 30 -6.63 -18.01 -9.96
CA ASP A 30 -7.17 -16.83 -10.64
C ASP A 30 -8.58 -16.46 -10.17
N GLU A 31 -9.41 -17.42 -9.75
CA GLU A 31 -10.74 -17.13 -9.24
C GLU A 31 -10.69 -16.39 -7.92
N ASP A 32 -9.76 -16.72 -7.04
CA ASP A 32 -9.53 -16.02 -5.77
C ASP A 32 -9.08 -14.57 -6.02
N PHE A 33 -8.14 -14.37 -6.93
CA PHE A 33 -7.67 -13.04 -7.32
C PHE A 33 -8.79 -12.19 -7.92
N GLN A 34 -9.58 -12.76 -8.83
CA GLN A 34 -10.69 -12.08 -9.48
C GLN A 34 -11.75 -11.69 -8.46
N HIS A 35 -12.16 -12.63 -7.60
CA HIS A 35 -13.17 -12.38 -6.56
C HIS A 35 -12.74 -11.26 -5.60
N PHE A 36 -11.48 -11.26 -5.18
CA PHE A 36 -10.96 -10.19 -4.33
C PHE A 36 -10.96 -8.84 -5.04
N SER A 37 -10.56 -8.79 -6.31
CA SER A 37 -10.55 -7.57 -7.12
C SER A 37 -11.95 -6.98 -7.28
N ASP A 38 -12.96 -7.82 -7.50
CA ASP A 38 -14.37 -7.41 -7.62
C ASP A 38 -14.91 -6.89 -6.29
N LEU A 39 -14.61 -7.56 -5.19
CA LEU A 39 -14.94 -7.08 -3.84
C LEU A 39 -14.27 -5.74 -3.55
N LEU A 40 -12.98 -5.60 -3.86
CA LEU A 40 -12.25 -4.35 -3.66
C LEU A 40 -12.89 -3.21 -4.43
N ARG A 41 -13.20 -3.40 -5.73
CA ARG A 41 -13.87 -2.42 -6.58
C ARG A 41 -15.21 -1.97 -6.00
N GLN A 42 -16.07 -2.92 -5.64
CA GLN A 42 -17.41 -2.64 -5.11
C GLN A 42 -17.34 -1.91 -3.76
N LEU A 43 -16.53 -2.43 -2.84
CA LEU A 43 -16.46 -1.89 -1.49
C LEU A 43 -15.72 -0.55 -1.41
N ALA A 44 -14.74 -0.31 -2.28
CA ALA A 44 -14.09 0.99 -2.40
C ALA A 44 -15.08 2.08 -2.79
N GLN A 45 -15.97 1.80 -3.75
CA GLN A 45 -17.05 2.72 -4.13
C GLN A 45 -18.03 2.93 -2.97
N THR A 46 -18.48 1.85 -2.30
CA THR A 46 -19.43 1.90 -1.19
C THR A 46 -18.92 2.75 -0.02
N HIS A 47 -17.62 2.65 0.29
CA HIS A 47 -17.01 3.35 1.42
C HIS A 47 -16.31 4.66 1.04
N LEU A 48 -16.53 5.16 -0.19
CA LEU A 48 -15.98 6.41 -0.69
C LEU A 48 -14.44 6.45 -0.57
N VAL A 49 -13.78 5.39 -1.06
CA VAL A 49 -12.34 5.26 -1.08
C VAL A 49 -11.85 5.20 -2.52
N ALA A 50 -11.01 6.15 -2.92
CA ALA A 50 -10.32 6.11 -4.19
C ALA A 50 -9.17 5.10 -4.12
N VAL A 51 -9.06 4.22 -5.13
CA VAL A 51 -7.94 3.28 -5.27
C VAL A 51 -7.03 3.80 -6.37
N HIS A 52 -5.74 3.99 -6.06
CA HIS A 52 -4.74 4.53 -6.97
C HIS A 52 -3.84 3.43 -7.55
N ALA A 53 -3.42 2.49 -6.71
CA ALA A 53 -2.63 1.35 -7.10
C ALA A 53 -2.96 0.14 -6.24
N PHE A 54 -2.75 -1.05 -6.80
CA PHE A 54 -2.87 -2.31 -6.06
C PHE A 54 -1.95 -3.38 -6.64
N VAL A 55 -1.60 -4.34 -5.79
CA VAL A 55 -1.02 -5.61 -6.21
C VAL A 55 -1.49 -6.71 -5.27
N LEU A 56 -1.96 -7.81 -5.84
CA LEU A 56 -2.37 -9.00 -5.12
C LEU A 56 -1.28 -10.07 -5.30
N MET A 57 -0.52 -10.32 -4.23
CA MET A 57 0.54 -11.34 -4.20
C MET A 57 -0.01 -12.62 -3.59
N PRO A 58 0.52 -13.81 -3.88
CA PRO A 58 -0.07 -15.07 -3.40
C PRO A 58 -0.40 -15.12 -1.90
N ASN A 59 0.36 -14.42 -1.06
CA ASN A 59 0.20 -14.47 0.40
C ASN A 59 -0.04 -13.11 1.07
N HIS A 60 -0.18 -12.03 0.30
CA HIS A 60 -0.46 -10.67 0.81
C HIS A 60 -0.92 -9.76 -0.31
N PHE A 61 -1.38 -8.56 0.04
CA PHE A 61 -1.66 -7.52 -0.95
C PHE A 61 -1.20 -6.15 -0.45
N HIS A 62 -0.95 -5.27 -1.41
CA HIS A 62 -0.74 -3.85 -1.19
C HIS A 62 -1.81 -3.05 -1.89
N LEU A 63 -2.26 -1.96 -1.25
CA LEU A 63 -3.16 -0.97 -1.84
C LEU A 63 -2.58 0.42 -1.59
N LEU A 64 -2.72 1.32 -2.56
CA LEU A 64 -2.56 2.76 -2.37
C LEU A 64 -3.93 3.40 -2.56
N ILE A 65 -4.48 3.97 -1.51
CA ILE A 65 -5.87 4.42 -1.46
C ILE A 65 -6.01 5.75 -0.74
N THR A 66 -7.03 6.53 -1.12
CA THR A 66 -7.40 7.78 -0.44
C THR A 66 -8.86 7.72 0.02
N PRO A 67 -9.14 7.64 1.32
CA PRO A 67 -10.49 7.70 1.85
C PRO A 67 -11.01 9.15 1.84
N GLN A 68 -12.29 9.37 1.51
CA GLN A 68 -12.92 10.69 1.59
C GLN A 68 -13.42 11.00 3.02
N THR A 69 -13.50 9.99 3.89
CA THR A 69 -13.94 10.14 5.28
C THR A 69 -12.98 9.40 6.23
N GLU A 70 -12.95 9.79 7.50
CA GLU A 70 -12.14 9.10 8.52
C GLU A 70 -12.49 7.61 8.65
N GLN A 71 -13.74 7.25 8.42
CA GLN A 71 -14.23 5.87 8.53
C GLN A 71 -14.04 5.07 7.24
N GLY A 72 -13.77 5.71 6.10
CA GLY A 72 -13.67 5.05 4.80
C GLY A 72 -12.67 3.91 4.78
N LEU A 73 -11.42 4.17 5.17
CA LEU A 73 -10.38 3.14 5.22
C LEU A 73 -10.70 2.01 6.24
N PRO A 74 -11.07 2.27 7.50
CA PRO A 74 -11.44 1.21 8.43
C PRO A 74 -12.60 0.35 7.96
N LEU A 75 -13.67 0.95 7.44
CA LEU A 75 -14.87 0.24 6.97
C LEU A 75 -14.57 -0.59 5.72
N LEU A 76 -13.86 -0.02 4.73
CA LEU A 76 -13.40 -0.76 3.56
C LEU A 76 -12.64 -2.03 3.98
N MET A 77 -11.62 -1.88 4.80
CA MET A 77 -10.75 -2.99 5.18
C MET A 77 -11.47 -4.03 6.04
N GLN A 78 -12.44 -3.62 6.86
CA GLN A 78 -13.27 -4.54 7.63
C GLN A 78 -14.21 -5.32 6.72
N ALA A 79 -14.93 -4.65 5.82
CA ALA A 79 -15.87 -5.28 4.91
C ALA A 79 -15.16 -6.25 3.96
N LEU A 80 -14.07 -5.79 3.33
CA LEU A 80 -13.24 -6.59 2.41
C LEU A 80 -12.67 -7.84 3.12
N GLY A 81 -12.08 -7.65 4.30
CA GLY A 81 -11.52 -8.75 5.07
C GLY A 81 -12.55 -9.79 5.46
N ARG A 82 -13.75 -9.37 5.92
CA ARG A 82 -14.84 -10.29 6.32
C ARG A 82 -15.44 -11.02 5.12
N ALA A 83 -15.71 -10.32 4.02
CA ALA A 83 -16.31 -10.91 2.84
C ALA A 83 -15.36 -11.94 2.23
N TYR A 84 -14.10 -11.58 2.05
CA TYR A 84 -13.12 -12.45 1.43
C TYR A 84 -12.79 -13.68 2.29
N VAL A 85 -12.65 -13.55 3.60
CA VAL A 85 -12.42 -14.71 4.50
C VAL A 85 -13.55 -15.71 4.42
N ARG A 86 -14.82 -15.27 4.38
CA ARG A 86 -15.96 -16.18 4.21
C ARG A 86 -15.90 -16.93 2.89
N TYR A 87 -15.65 -16.22 1.79
CA TYR A 87 -15.51 -16.80 0.47
C TYR A 87 -14.37 -17.83 0.45
N PHE A 88 -13.16 -17.41 0.84
CA PHE A 88 -11.97 -18.27 0.79
C PHE A 88 -12.12 -19.53 1.66
N ASN A 89 -12.62 -19.38 2.88
CA ASN A 89 -12.82 -20.53 3.77
C ASN A 89 -13.90 -21.50 3.22
N ALA A 90 -15.01 -20.97 2.71
CA ALA A 90 -16.05 -21.80 2.11
C ALA A 90 -15.54 -22.58 0.87
N ARG A 91 -14.82 -21.85 -0.01
CA ARG A 91 -14.30 -22.44 -1.26
C ARG A 91 -13.23 -23.50 -1.01
N HIS A 92 -12.34 -23.27 -0.06
CA HIS A 92 -11.17 -24.14 0.20
C HIS A 92 -11.36 -25.07 1.41
N GLY A 93 -12.59 -25.26 1.89
CA GLY A 93 -12.89 -26.19 3.00
C GLY A 93 -12.16 -25.84 4.30
N ARG A 94 -11.94 -24.54 4.57
CA ARG A 94 -11.17 -24.04 5.72
C ARG A 94 -12.07 -23.38 6.76
N SER A 95 -11.52 -23.24 7.94
CA SER A 95 -12.12 -22.46 9.05
C SER A 95 -11.06 -21.55 9.71
N GLY A 96 -11.53 -20.59 10.52
CA GLY A 96 -10.66 -19.69 11.26
C GLY A 96 -10.11 -18.52 10.48
N THR A 97 -9.06 -17.88 11.02
CA THR A 97 -8.49 -16.66 10.47
C THR A 97 -7.63 -16.92 9.23
N LEU A 98 -7.80 -16.05 8.24
CA LEU A 98 -6.95 -16.04 7.04
C LEU A 98 -5.79 -15.04 7.19
N TRP A 99 -6.03 -13.91 7.88
CA TRP A 99 -5.12 -12.78 7.94
C TRP A 99 -4.24 -12.78 9.20
N GLU A 100 -2.99 -12.33 9.04
CA GLU A 100 -2.05 -12.08 10.14
C GLU A 100 -2.47 -10.83 10.94
N GLY A 101 -3.47 -11.02 11.81
CA GLY A 101 -3.99 -9.93 12.63
C GLY A 101 -4.61 -8.80 11.80
N ARG A 102 -4.39 -7.55 12.23
CA ARG A 102 -4.95 -6.37 11.56
C ARG A 102 -4.05 -5.94 10.38
N TYR A 103 -4.65 -5.40 9.29
CA TYR A 103 -3.88 -4.75 8.22
C TYR A 103 -2.95 -3.66 8.77
N ARG A 104 -1.89 -3.36 8.06
CA ARG A 104 -0.96 -2.25 8.33
C ARG A 104 -1.24 -1.11 7.36
N SER A 105 -1.05 0.11 7.80
CA SER A 105 -1.22 1.28 6.93
C SER A 105 -0.29 2.40 7.34
N THR A 106 0.14 3.18 6.36
CA THR A 106 0.89 4.41 6.53
C THR A 106 0.32 5.51 5.64
N VAL A 107 0.35 6.76 6.13
CA VAL A 107 0.03 7.94 5.32
C VAL A 107 1.21 8.26 4.42
N VAL A 108 0.92 8.58 3.16
CA VAL A 108 1.93 8.93 2.14
C VAL A 108 1.69 10.37 1.68
N GLU A 109 2.76 11.15 1.58
CA GLU A 109 2.70 12.50 1.04
C GLU A 109 2.22 12.48 -0.41
N PRO A 110 1.23 13.32 -0.80
CA PRO A 110 0.63 13.30 -2.14
C PRO A 110 1.50 14.03 -3.20
N ALA A 111 2.79 13.73 -3.22
CA ALA A 111 3.80 14.29 -4.11
C ALA A 111 4.69 13.17 -4.68
N GLU A 112 6.00 13.39 -4.81
CA GLU A 112 6.95 12.37 -5.26
C GLU A 112 6.89 11.06 -4.46
N PRO A 113 6.76 11.06 -3.10
CA PRO A 113 6.62 9.82 -2.34
C PRO A 113 5.43 8.95 -2.74
N LEU A 114 4.35 9.57 -3.23
CA LEU A 114 3.20 8.83 -3.75
C LEU A 114 3.53 8.09 -5.05
N LEU A 115 4.26 8.70 -5.98
CA LEU A 115 4.73 8.05 -7.20
C LEU A 115 5.70 6.90 -6.89
N GLN A 116 6.61 7.10 -5.96
CA GLN A 116 7.49 6.03 -5.47
C GLN A 116 6.69 4.87 -4.87
N CYS A 117 5.60 5.16 -4.16
CA CYS A 117 4.71 4.12 -3.63
C CYS A 117 3.98 3.36 -4.74
N ILE A 118 3.53 4.02 -5.81
CA ILE A 118 2.93 3.36 -6.99
C ILE A 118 3.95 2.42 -7.64
N ILE A 119 5.16 2.91 -7.91
CA ILE A 119 6.26 2.09 -8.49
C ILE A 119 6.57 0.89 -7.59
N TYR A 120 6.64 1.10 -6.26
CA TYR A 120 6.87 0.04 -5.29
C TYR A 120 5.81 -1.06 -5.38
N ILE A 121 4.53 -0.68 -5.50
CA ILE A 121 3.39 -1.60 -5.58
C ILE A 121 3.41 -2.35 -6.91
N ASP A 122 3.56 -1.63 -8.03
CA ASP A 122 3.51 -2.21 -9.37
C ASP A 122 4.72 -3.11 -9.67
N SER A 123 5.91 -2.77 -9.16
CA SER A 123 7.12 -3.59 -9.33
C SER A 123 7.23 -4.76 -8.35
N ASN A 124 6.30 -4.90 -7.39
CA ASN A 124 6.39 -5.92 -6.35
C ASN A 124 6.51 -7.36 -6.90
N PRO A 125 5.69 -7.79 -7.91
CA PRO A 125 5.79 -9.14 -8.47
C PRO A 125 7.13 -9.42 -9.15
N GLN A 126 7.67 -8.44 -9.89
CA GLN A 126 8.98 -8.54 -10.52
C GLN A 126 10.09 -8.66 -9.47
N ARG A 127 10.07 -7.81 -8.45
CA ARG A 127 11.05 -7.87 -7.34
C ARG A 127 10.96 -9.16 -6.53
N ALA A 128 9.77 -9.78 -6.48
CA ALA A 128 9.56 -11.08 -5.85
C ALA A 128 9.94 -12.28 -6.76
N GLY A 129 10.35 -12.02 -8.01
CA GLY A 129 10.70 -13.07 -8.96
C GLY A 129 9.52 -13.88 -9.51
N LEU A 130 8.28 -13.36 -9.39
CA LEU A 130 7.09 -14.02 -9.92
C LEU A 130 6.93 -13.85 -11.43
N VAL A 131 7.41 -12.74 -11.97
CA VAL A 131 7.41 -12.38 -13.38
C VAL A 131 8.72 -11.72 -13.77
N ALA A 132 9.07 -11.79 -15.07
CA ALA A 132 10.26 -11.12 -15.60
C ALA A 132 10.07 -9.61 -15.72
N LYS A 133 8.88 -9.17 -16.07
CA LYS A 133 8.50 -7.75 -16.16
C LYS A 133 7.26 -7.49 -15.30
N ALA A 134 7.19 -6.31 -14.67
CA ALA A 134 6.06 -5.95 -13.80
C ALA A 134 4.72 -5.95 -14.56
N GLU A 135 4.72 -5.56 -15.82
CA GLU A 135 3.55 -5.51 -16.71
C GLU A 135 2.93 -6.88 -17.00
N ASP A 136 3.72 -7.96 -16.89
CA ASP A 136 3.27 -9.33 -17.15
C ASP A 136 2.43 -9.90 -15.98
N TYR A 137 2.38 -9.20 -14.85
CA TYR A 137 1.62 -9.67 -13.69
C TYR A 137 0.17 -9.18 -13.75
N PRO A 138 -0.82 -10.06 -13.98
CA PRO A 138 -2.20 -9.66 -14.26
C PRO A 138 -2.95 -9.07 -13.04
N TRP A 139 -2.48 -9.36 -11.82
CA TRP A 139 -3.16 -9.02 -10.58
C TRP A 139 -2.57 -7.77 -9.92
N SER A 140 -2.28 -6.75 -10.74
CA SER A 140 -1.75 -5.45 -10.32
C SER A 140 -2.30 -4.30 -11.13
N SER A 141 -2.07 -3.08 -10.66
CA SER A 141 -2.36 -1.83 -11.38
C SER A 141 -1.32 -1.49 -12.46
N CYS A 142 -0.23 -2.23 -12.60
CA CYS A 142 0.88 -1.90 -13.48
C CYS A 142 0.44 -1.69 -14.94
N ALA A 143 -0.33 -2.62 -15.51
CA ALA A 143 -0.81 -2.52 -16.88
C ALA A 143 -1.76 -1.31 -17.11
N HIS A 144 -2.47 -0.85 -16.05
CA HIS A 144 -3.27 0.37 -16.10
C HIS A 144 -2.38 1.61 -16.21
N HIS A 145 -1.38 1.75 -15.35
CA HIS A 145 -0.48 2.90 -15.35
C HIS A 145 0.40 2.99 -16.61
N LEU A 146 0.64 1.87 -17.28
CA LEU A 146 1.32 1.79 -18.56
C LEU A 146 0.39 1.99 -19.77
N GLY A 147 -0.92 2.20 -19.56
CA GLY A 147 -1.90 2.37 -20.63
C GLY A 147 -2.27 1.09 -21.38
N ALA A 148 -1.68 -0.06 -21.02
CA ALA A 148 -1.90 -1.33 -21.72
C ALA A 148 -3.27 -1.97 -21.41
N LYS A 149 -3.78 -1.81 -20.20
CA LYS A 149 -5.08 -2.33 -19.75
C LYS A 149 -5.76 -1.35 -18.80
N PRO A 150 -6.46 -0.33 -19.30
CA PRO A 150 -7.13 0.65 -18.45
C PRO A 150 -8.16 0.02 -17.52
N LEU A 151 -8.11 0.36 -16.23
CA LEU A 151 -9.05 -0.05 -15.20
C LEU A 151 -9.88 1.18 -14.77
N ALA A 152 -11.08 1.35 -15.33
CA ALA A 152 -11.91 2.54 -15.15
C ALA A 152 -12.32 2.83 -13.69
N TRP A 153 -12.16 1.87 -12.79
CA TRP A 153 -12.44 2.04 -11.36
C TRP A 153 -11.26 2.57 -10.54
N LEU A 154 -10.05 2.55 -11.10
CA LEU A 154 -8.90 3.23 -10.51
C LEU A 154 -9.00 4.73 -10.68
N ARG A 155 -8.38 5.47 -9.79
CA ARG A 155 -8.31 6.93 -9.80
C ARG A 155 -6.85 7.37 -9.77
N ASP A 156 -6.36 7.84 -10.90
CA ASP A 156 -5.02 8.40 -10.96
C ASP A 156 -4.91 9.63 -10.07
N PRO A 157 -3.91 9.70 -9.19
CA PRO A 157 -3.71 10.85 -8.31
C PRO A 157 -3.12 12.04 -9.08
N ALA A 158 -3.25 13.24 -8.51
CA ALA A 158 -2.73 14.46 -9.12
C ALA A 158 -1.24 14.37 -9.50
N ALA A 159 -0.43 13.71 -8.67
CA ALA A 159 0.99 13.49 -8.96
C ALA A 159 1.23 12.66 -10.23
N PHE A 160 0.35 11.68 -10.52
CA PHE A 160 0.40 10.90 -11.76
C PHE A 160 -0.02 11.75 -12.97
N TRP A 161 -1.07 12.57 -12.83
CA TRP A 161 -1.50 13.51 -13.87
C TRP A 161 -0.40 14.52 -14.23
N ALA A 162 0.41 14.94 -13.26
CA ALA A 162 1.51 15.86 -13.46
C ALA A 162 2.71 15.29 -14.28
N LEU A 163 2.73 13.98 -14.54
CA LEU A 163 3.78 13.35 -15.36
C LEU A 163 3.72 13.78 -16.84
N GLY A 164 2.58 14.25 -17.34
CA GLY A 164 2.46 14.71 -18.72
C GLY A 164 1.05 15.18 -19.07
N ASN A 165 0.97 16.06 -20.08
CA ASN A 165 -0.28 16.70 -20.53
C ASN A 165 -1.16 15.78 -21.39
N THR A 166 -0.63 14.66 -21.87
CA THR A 166 -1.38 13.65 -22.63
C THR A 166 -1.27 12.29 -21.98
N PRO A 167 -2.22 11.36 -22.20
CA PRO A 167 -2.11 9.98 -21.71
C PRO A 167 -0.77 9.35 -22.12
N PHE A 168 -0.43 9.42 -23.39
CA PHE A 168 0.83 8.87 -23.92
C PHE A 168 2.07 9.43 -23.21
N ALA A 169 2.13 10.75 -22.96
CA ALA A 169 3.27 11.35 -22.26
C ALA A 169 3.38 10.87 -20.81
N ARG A 170 2.23 10.71 -20.11
CA ARG A 170 2.19 10.19 -18.75
C ARG A 170 2.65 8.74 -18.69
N GLU A 171 2.09 7.91 -19.55
CA GLU A 171 2.41 6.48 -19.65
C GLU A 171 3.89 6.26 -19.96
N ALA A 172 4.43 6.99 -20.96
CA ALA A 172 5.85 6.92 -21.31
C ALA A 172 6.76 7.38 -20.16
N ARG A 173 6.38 8.46 -19.47
CA ARG A 173 7.14 8.94 -18.31
C ARG A 173 7.09 7.93 -17.16
N TYR A 174 5.93 7.37 -16.89
CA TYR A 174 5.77 6.33 -15.87
C TYR A 174 6.55 5.06 -16.21
N ALA A 175 6.49 4.60 -17.47
CA ALA A 175 7.26 3.43 -17.93
C ALA A 175 8.78 3.63 -17.72
N HIS A 176 9.29 4.82 -18.00
CA HIS A 176 10.68 5.15 -17.71
C HIS A 176 11.00 5.07 -16.21
N MET A 177 10.14 5.65 -15.35
CA MET A 177 10.32 5.61 -13.90
C MET A 177 10.24 4.16 -13.36
N LEU A 178 9.32 3.35 -13.87
CA LEU A 178 9.18 1.94 -13.50
C LEU A 178 10.41 1.12 -13.90
N THR A 179 10.95 1.36 -15.10
CA THR A 179 12.16 0.69 -15.59
C THR A 179 13.39 1.07 -14.78
N TYR A 180 13.51 2.35 -14.41
CA TYR A 180 14.57 2.80 -13.52
C TYR A 180 14.44 2.18 -12.12
N GLY A 181 13.19 2.01 -11.66
CA GLY A 181 12.84 1.37 -10.40
C GLY A 181 13.19 2.22 -9.18
N LEU A 182 13.13 1.57 -8.03
CA LEU A 182 13.50 2.15 -6.75
C LEU A 182 14.80 1.53 -6.25
N SER A 183 15.66 2.34 -5.65
CA SER A 183 16.83 1.86 -4.94
C SER A 183 16.43 0.96 -3.76
N GLN A 184 17.38 0.15 -3.28
CA GLN A 184 17.16 -0.67 -2.07
C GLN A 184 16.81 0.20 -0.85
N ARG A 185 17.39 1.40 -0.74
CA ARG A 185 17.10 2.35 0.34
C ARG A 185 15.64 2.82 0.28
N GLU A 186 15.16 3.25 -0.88
CA GLU A 186 13.78 3.72 -1.07
C GLU A 186 12.77 2.60 -0.84
N SER A 187 13.00 1.42 -1.43
CA SER A 187 12.15 0.25 -1.22
C SER A 187 12.14 -0.20 0.24
N GLY A 188 13.28 -0.16 0.90
CA GLY A 188 13.42 -0.45 2.33
C GLY A 188 12.68 0.55 3.21
N ALA A 189 12.73 1.85 2.87
CA ALA A 189 12.00 2.90 3.58
C ALA A 189 10.49 2.71 3.47
N LEU A 190 9.94 2.43 2.27
CA LEU A 190 8.53 2.11 2.05
C LEU A 190 8.07 0.90 2.86
N THR A 191 8.87 -0.16 2.84
CA THR A 191 8.61 -1.37 3.62
C THR A 191 8.56 -1.07 5.12
N ALA A 192 9.56 -0.35 5.64
CA ALA A 192 9.64 0.01 7.05
C ALA A 192 8.49 0.95 7.47
N ALA A 193 8.11 1.90 6.61
CA ALA A 193 7.00 2.82 6.84
C ALA A 193 5.67 2.07 7.00
N VAL A 194 5.30 1.21 6.05
CA VAL A 194 4.03 0.47 6.11
C VAL A 194 4.00 -0.54 7.25
N GLN A 195 5.13 -1.20 7.54
CA GLN A 195 5.22 -2.14 8.65
C GLN A 195 5.15 -1.47 10.01
N GLY A 196 5.77 -0.30 10.16
CA GLY A 196 5.77 0.48 11.39
C GLY A 196 4.54 1.38 11.56
N GLY A 197 3.82 1.67 10.46
CA GLY A 197 2.75 2.66 10.42
C GLY A 197 3.29 4.09 10.56
N TRP A 198 4.51 4.36 10.08
CA TRP A 198 5.14 5.68 10.09
C TRP A 198 4.74 6.45 8.86
N ALA A 199 4.43 7.76 9.00
CA ALA A 199 4.14 8.60 7.84
C ALA A 199 5.35 8.62 6.88
N MET A 200 5.06 8.68 5.58
CA MET A 200 6.05 8.71 4.52
C MET A 200 5.94 10.01 3.74
N GLY A 201 7.02 10.76 3.70
CA GLY A 201 7.11 12.06 3.04
C GLY A 201 8.25 12.89 3.57
N SER A 202 8.27 14.16 3.19
CA SER A 202 9.21 15.17 3.68
C SER A 202 9.09 15.39 5.20
N GLU A 203 10.12 15.93 5.81
CA GLU A 203 10.10 16.27 7.24
C GLU A 203 8.98 17.26 7.54
N ASP A 204 8.79 18.27 6.71
CA ASP A 204 7.74 19.28 6.84
C ASP A 204 6.34 18.66 6.79
N PHE A 205 6.13 17.71 5.85
CA PHE A 205 4.88 16.97 5.78
C PHE A 205 4.62 16.17 7.05
N VAL A 206 5.61 15.42 7.52
CA VAL A 206 5.48 14.61 8.74
C VAL A 206 5.23 15.48 9.97
N GLN A 207 5.90 16.63 10.08
CA GLN A 207 5.67 17.62 11.17
C GLN A 207 4.26 18.22 11.09
N SER A 208 3.81 18.61 9.90
CA SER A 208 2.46 19.15 9.70
C SER A 208 1.37 18.13 10.07
N LEU A 209 1.58 16.87 9.77
CA LEU A 209 0.68 15.81 10.19
C LEU A 209 0.74 15.53 11.69
N GLN A 210 1.94 15.62 12.30
CA GLN A 210 2.11 15.37 13.72
C GLN A 210 1.35 16.40 14.57
N SER A 211 1.20 17.63 14.09
CA SER A 211 0.38 18.66 14.77
C SER A 211 -1.13 18.32 14.79
N LYS A 212 -1.60 17.47 13.87
CA LYS A 212 -3.02 17.09 13.71
C LYS A 212 -3.39 15.79 14.42
N THR A 213 -2.42 15.10 15.04
CA THR A 213 -2.68 13.80 15.68
C THR A 213 -1.79 13.59 16.92
N VAL A 214 -2.37 13.01 17.94
CA VAL A 214 -1.63 12.54 19.14
C VAL A 214 -0.81 11.28 18.87
N ARG A 215 -1.08 10.59 17.74
CA ARG A 215 -0.33 9.41 17.33
C ARG A 215 1.04 9.82 16.82
N ARG A 216 2.12 9.20 17.33
CA ARG A 216 3.46 9.39 16.80
C ARG A 216 3.58 8.86 15.38
N LEU A 217 4.07 9.69 14.46
CA LEU A 217 4.16 9.43 13.03
C LEU A 217 5.56 9.04 12.54
N HIS A 218 6.58 9.12 13.40
CA HIS A 218 7.96 8.74 13.07
C HIS A 218 8.54 7.75 14.06
N LYS A 219 9.54 6.99 13.62
CA LYS A 219 10.28 6.05 14.48
C LYS A 219 11.06 6.84 15.52
N LYS A 220 10.99 6.45 16.78
CA LYS A 220 11.87 7.01 17.82
C LYS A 220 13.30 6.60 17.50
N SER A 221 14.24 7.55 17.58
CA SER A 221 15.66 7.18 17.55
C SER A 221 15.91 6.14 18.65
N ALA A 222 16.57 5.04 18.28
CA ALA A 222 16.89 4.03 19.26
C ALA A 222 17.93 4.58 20.22
N GLY A 223 17.62 4.52 21.53
CA GLY A 223 18.70 4.49 22.44
C GLY A 223 18.77 5.51 23.53
N ARG A 224 19.20 5.01 24.63
CA ARG A 224 19.89 5.70 25.68
C ARG A 224 21.19 6.27 25.11
N PRO A 225 21.56 7.57 25.32
CA PRO A 225 22.89 8.06 25.01
C PRO A 225 23.94 7.12 25.64
N ARG A 226 24.94 6.70 24.88
CA ARG A 226 26.10 6.06 25.50
C ARG A 226 26.64 7.03 26.53
N LEU A 227 26.63 6.63 27.79
CA LEU A 227 27.36 7.34 28.82
C LEU A 227 28.82 7.42 28.35
N ALA A 228 29.33 8.64 28.21
CA ALA A 228 30.77 8.83 28.00
C ALA A 228 31.48 8.13 29.15
N THR A 229 32.35 7.18 28.83
CA THR A 229 33.28 6.60 29.80
C THR A 229 34.13 7.74 30.30
N PRO A 230 34.24 7.97 31.64
CA PRO A 230 35.19 8.94 32.15
C PRO A 230 36.60 8.45 31.69
N SER A 231 37.31 9.33 30.99
CA SER A 231 38.73 9.14 30.78
C SER A 231 39.40 9.15 32.15
N GLY A 232 39.82 7.95 32.61
CA GLY A 232 40.62 7.82 33.82
C GLY A 232 41.96 8.54 33.65
N GLU A 233 42.27 9.35 34.62
CA GLU A 233 43.62 9.84 34.90
C GLU A 233 44.57 8.68 35.25
#